data_ababad03b94dd700d2edb5eb7ee5994b
#
_entry.id   ababad03b94dd700d2edb5eb7ee5994b
#
_cell.length_a   1.000
_cell.length_b   1.000
_cell.length_c   1.000
_cell.angle_alpha   90.00
_cell.angle_beta   90.00
_cell.angle_gamma   90.00
#
_symmetry.space_group_name_H-M   'P 1'
#
loop_
_entity.id
_entity.type
_entity.pdbx_description
1 polymer ?
#
loop_
_entity_poly.entity_id
_entity_poly.type
_entity_poly.pdbx_seq_one_letter_code
_entity_poly.pdbx_strand_id
1 'polypeptide(L)' 'LIKLTGLNHKEVIINSIAIEKIEEVPETVITLLNGNKYLVEESPDEVIDKIIAFKKRINDTKYL' A
#
# COMPACT_ATOMS: atom_id res chain seq x y z
N LEU A 1 -1.06 -1.17 8.38
CA LEU A 1 -1.44 -2.11 7.31
C LEU A 1 -2.44 -1.46 6.37
N ILE A 2 -2.25 -1.64 5.08
CA ILE A 2 -3.18 -1.15 4.07
C ILE A 2 -3.69 -2.32 3.23
N LYS A 3 -4.92 -2.19 2.76
CA LYS A 3 -5.55 -3.21 1.91
C LYS A 3 -5.50 -2.75 0.47
N LEU A 4 -4.96 -3.59 -0.40
CA LEU A 4 -4.86 -3.33 -1.83
C LEU A 4 -5.45 -4.51 -2.59
N THR A 5 -5.67 -4.30 -3.89
CA THR A 5 -6.25 -5.31 -4.76
C THR A 5 -5.18 -5.77 -5.76
N GLY A 6 -4.79 -7.03 -5.69
CA GLY A 6 -3.86 -7.59 -6.66
C GLY A 6 -4.49 -7.68 -8.04
N LEU A 7 -3.67 -7.84 -9.07
CA LEU A 7 -4.19 -7.95 -10.44
C LEU A 7 -5.08 -9.17 -10.64
N ASN A 8 -4.99 -10.15 -9.76
CA ASN A 8 -5.87 -11.32 -9.77
C ASN A 8 -7.18 -11.07 -9.04
N HIS A 9 -7.49 -9.84 -8.71
CA HIS A 9 -8.69 -9.40 -7.97
C HIS A 9 -8.75 -9.91 -6.53
N LYS A 10 -7.65 -10.44 -6.01
CA LYS A 10 -7.58 -10.88 -4.62
C LYS A 10 -7.04 -9.76 -3.74
N GLU A 11 -7.59 -9.65 -2.54
CA GLU A 11 -7.12 -8.68 -1.56
C GLU A 11 -5.70 -9.04 -1.11
N VAL A 12 -4.86 -8.01 -1.00
CA VAL A 12 -3.52 -8.14 -0.44
C VAL A 12 -3.37 -7.09 0.66
N ILE A 13 -2.88 -7.51 1.81
CA ILE A 13 -2.66 -6.61 2.94
C ILE A 13 -1.17 -6.41 3.10
N ILE A 14 -0.73 -5.16 3.02
CA ILE A 14 0.69 -4.82 3.04
C ILE A 14 0.99 -3.90 4.21
N ASN A 15 2.12 -4.16 4.87
CA ASN A 15 2.62 -3.25 5.90
C ASN A 15 3.29 -2.06 5.20
N SER A 16 2.67 -0.90 5.28
CA SER A 16 3.15 0.29 4.57
C SER A 16 4.55 0.73 5.01
N ILE A 17 4.96 0.40 6.23
CA ILE A 17 6.31 0.73 6.70
C ILE A 17 7.37 -0.06 5.94
N ALA A 18 7.01 -1.22 5.41
CA ALA A 18 7.94 -2.07 4.66
C ALA A 18 8.05 -1.71 3.18
N ILE A 19 7.31 -0.71 2.71
CA ILE A 19 7.36 -0.29 1.31
C ILE A 19 8.63 0.51 1.06
N GLU A 20 9.43 0.07 0.09
CA GLU A 20 10.59 0.82 -0.36
C GLU A 20 10.21 1.84 -1.42
N LYS A 21 9.43 1.42 -2.43
CA LYS A 21 9.05 2.32 -3.52
C LYS A 21 7.76 1.85 -4.19
N ILE A 22 7.10 2.79 -4.84
CA ILE A 22 5.89 2.57 -5.61
C ILE A 22 6.16 3.08 -7.02
N GLU A 23 5.95 2.23 -8.03
CA GLU A 23 6.18 2.58 -9.43
C GLU A 23 4.93 2.27 -10.25
N GLU A 24 4.85 2.87 -11.43
CA GLU A 24 3.73 2.60 -12.35
C GLU A 24 4.28 2.37 -13.76
N VAL A 25 4.57 1.09 -14.12
CA VAL A 25 5.14 0.74 -15.43
C VAL A 25 4.77 -0.70 -15.81
N PRO A 26 3.72 -0.97 -16.56
CA PRO A 26 2.53 -0.12 -16.76
C PRO A 26 1.57 -0.15 -15.60
N GLU A 27 1.57 -1.22 -14.78
CA GLU A 27 0.74 -1.35 -13.60
C GLU A 27 1.47 -0.76 -12.41
N THR A 28 0.72 -0.54 -11.32
CA THR A 28 1.31 -0.12 -10.06
C THR A 28 2.08 -1.27 -9.45
N VAL A 29 3.37 -1.07 -9.22
CA VAL A 29 4.26 -2.07 -8.61
C VAL A 29 4.74 -1.54 -7.28
N ILE A 30 4.49 -2.31 -6.23
CA ILE A 30 4.94 -1.98 -4.88
C ILE A 30 6.11 -2.89 -4.55
N THR A 31 7.27 -2.30 -4.29
CA THR A 31 8.48 -3.04 -3.92
C THR A 31 8.69 -2.88 -2.43
N LEU A 32 8.81 -4.00 -1.73
CA LEU A 32 9.06 -4.02 -0.29
C LEU A 32 10.57 -4.02 -0.01
N LEU A 33 10.91 -3.67 1.22
CA LEU A 33 12.31 -3.62 1.64
C LEU A 33 13.06 -4.96 1.50
N ASN A 34 12.32 -6.07 1.57
CA ASN A 34 12.91 -7.39 1.38
C ASN A 34 13.05 -7.79 -0.10
N GLY A 35 12.70 -6.89 -1.02
CA GLY A 35 12.81 -7.13 -2.45
C GLY A 35 11.56 -7.73 -3.10
N ASN A 36 10.58 -8.14 -2.33
CA ASN A 36 9.33 -8.66 -2.89
C ASN A 36 8.57 -7.55 -3.62
N LYS A 37 7.93 -7.93 -4.73
CA LYS A 37 7.15 -6.98 -5.54
C LYS A 37 5.71 -7.46 -5.64
N TYR A 38 4.80 -6.50 -5.58
CA TYR A 38 3.36 -6.77 -5.72
C TYR A 38 2.77 -5.84 -6.76
N LEU A 39 2.04 -6.42 -7.70
CA LEU A 39 1.30 -5.65 -8.71
C LEU A 39 -0.13 -5.49 -8.22
N VAL A 40 -0.61 -4.25 -8.19
CA VAL A 40 -1.93 -3.95 -7.67
C VAL A 40 -2.72 -3.09 -8.65
N GLU A 41 -4.06 -3.11 -8.49
CA GLU A 41 -4.96 -2.37 -9.37
C GLU A 41 -5.03 -0.89 -9.02
N GLU A 42 -4.80 -0.54 -7.76
CA GLU A 42 -4.83 0.85 -7.32
C GLU A 42 -3.72 1.66 -7.99
N SER A 43 -4.01 2.92 -8.29
CA SER A 43 -2.97 3.83 -8.78
C SER A 43 -1.99 4.17 -7.66
N PRO A 44 -0.78 4.67 -7.98
CA PRO A 44 0.14 5.12 -6.94
C PRO A 44 -0.49 6.15 -6.00
N ASP A 45 -1.28 7.08 -6.52
CA ASP A 45 -1.94 8.08 -5.69
C ASP A 45 -2.94 7.44 -4.73
N GLU A 46 -3.70 6.46 -5.21
CA GLU A 46 -4.63 5.73 -4.35
C GLU A 46 -3.90 4.98 -3.24
N VAL A 47 -2.75 4.38 -3.54
CA VAL A 47 -1.94 3.70 -2.53
C VAL A 47 -1.46 4.69 -1.48
N ILE A 48 -0.96 5.85 -1.92
CA ILE A 48 -0.51 6.91 -1.02
C ILE A 48 -1.64 7.39 -0.13
N ASP A 49 -2.83 7.58 -0.70
CA ASP A 49 -4.00 8.00 0.08
C ASP A 49 -4.36 6.98 1.16
N LYS A 50 -4.26 5.69 0.85
CA LYS A 50 -4.51 4.63 1.84
C LYS A 50 -3.49 4.66 2.97
N ILE A 51 -2.22 4.93 2.65
CA ILE A 51 -1.17 5.05 3.66
C ILE A 51 -1.46 6.23 4.58
N ILE A 52 -1.84 7.36 4.02
CA ILE A 52 -2.15 8.56 4.80
C ILE A 52 -3.37 8.30 5.70
N ALA A 53 -4.41 7.68 5.16
CA ALA A 53 -5.62 7.38 5.91
C ALA A 53 -5.31 6.45 7.09
N PHE A 54 -4.45 5.46 6.87
CA PHE A 54 -4.06 4.53 7.93
C PHE A 54 -3.29 5.26 9.04
N LYS A 55 -2.37 6.14 8.67
CA LYS A 55 -1.60 6.92 9.65
C LYS A 55 -2.51 7.82 10.49
N LYS A 56 -3.51 8.43 9.86
CA LYS A 56 -4.47 9.25 10.58
C LYS A 56 -5.26 8.44 11.59
N ARG A 57 -5.70 7.23 11.21
CA ARG A 57 -6.42 6.34 12.12
C ARG A 57 -5.58 5.99 13.34
N ILE A 58 -4.31 5.68 13.14
CA ILE A 58 -3.40 5.35 14.24
C ILE A 58 -3.21 6.55 15.16
N ASN A 59 -3.03 7.73 14.59
CA ASN A 59 -2.85 8.95 15.39
C ASN A 59 -4.10 9.28 16.18
N ASP A 60 -5.28 9.09 15.59
CA ASP A 60 -6.54 9.35 16.28
C ASP A 60 -6.74 8.38 17.44
N THR A 61 -6.40 7.11 17.23
CA THR A 61 -6.63 6.09 18.26
C THR A 61 -5.69 6.23 19.45
N LYS A 62 -4.50 6.78 19.26
CA LYS A 62 -3.55 6.90 20.38
C LYS A 62 -3.98 7.90 21.44
N TYR A 63 -4.98 8.72 21.15
CA TYR A 63 -5.49 9.71 22.11
C TYR A 63 -6.75 9.25 22.82
N LEU A 64 -7.18 8.03 22.52
CA LEU A 64 -8.34 7.45 23.21
C LEU A 64 -7.90 6.76 24.50
#